data_c307e2ff65f7d9db53056677c5ed0cca
#
_entry.id   c307e2ff65f7d9db53056677c5ed0cca
#
_cell.length_a   1.000
_cell.length_b   1.000
_cell.length_c   1.000
_cell.angle_alpha   90.00
_cell.angle_beta   90.00
_cell.angle_gamma   90.00
#
_symmetry.space_group_name_H-M   'P 1'
#
loop_
_entity.id
_entity.type
_entity.pdbx_description
1 polymer ?
#
loop_
_entity_poly.entity_id
_entity_poly.type
_entity_poly.pdbx_seq_one_letter_code
_entity_poly.pdbx_strand_id
1 'polypeptide(L)'
;MTLPQILTPSIEKAVKVLFDVIIDKVEFQTTRKEFEGDITMVIFPLLKVVKSNPVELGNKIGNYLVENVAEVSRFNVVSGFLNIVISDDYYLDFFGGIKDDVTFGFVTPNPEDKAVMVEYSSPNTNKPLHLGHVRNNLLGYSVAEIIKASGKKVYKTQIINDRGIHICKSMLAWQKFGNGQTPESTGLKGDKLVGNYYVAFDKAYKEEIAQLMSAGKTEEEAKKQAPIILEAQEMLLKWEAGDDAVITLWKTMNQWVYDGFAITYKNLGVNFDCYYYESNTYLLGKDVVQIGLDRGVFEKDPDGSVWIDLTDEGLDRKIVLRSDGTAVYMTQDIGTAIQRVKDYPDVGGMVYTVGNEQDYHFKVLFLILKKLGFDWSKNLFHLSYGMVDLPSGKMKSREGTVVDADDLMQEMTDTAQKIAEDLGKLDSYSPEEKAKLYSTIGLGALKYYILKVDPKKRILFNPEESVDFAGNTGPFIQYTYARIQSIIRKANFDFSNKSKMVVLHEKEKELVKQLELFPEVIQNAAQHHSPALLANFTYDLVREYNSFYQAVPILGEEDLEKKIFRVQLSKKVADTIAASFSLLGINVPERM
;
A
#
# COMPACT_ATOMS: atom_id res chain seq x y z
N MET A 1 4.56 -25.43 -6.09
CA MET A 1 6.02 -25.57 -5.77
C MET A 1 6.79 -24.75 -6.79
N THR A 2 7.79 -24.00 -6.37
CA THR A 2 8.66 -23.23 -7.28
C THR A 2 9.70 -24.15 -7.94
N LEU A 3 10.26 -23.73 -9.09
CA LEU A 3 11.34 -24.50 -9.74
C LEU A 3 12.50 -24.86 -8.78
N PRO A 4 13.01 -23.95 -7.93
CA PRO A 4 14.00 -24.32 -6.91
C PRO A 4 13.53 -25.44 -5.97
N GLN A 5 12.27 -25.43 -5.53
CA GLN A 5 11.72 -26.47 -4.64
C GLN A 5 11.59 -27.83 -5.33
N ILE A 6 11.35 -27.84 -6.65
CA ILE A 6 11.29 -29.08 -7.45
C ILE A 6 12.69 -29.63 -7.72
N LEU A 7 13.64 -28.76 -8.07
CA LEU A 7 14.99 -29.16 -8.48
C LEU A 7 15.90 -29.52 -7.30
N THR A 8 15.74 -28.86 -6.13
CA THR A 8 16.63 -29.07 -4.96
C THR A 8 16.74 -30.55 -4.57
N PRO A 9 15.65 -31.32 -4.33
CA PRO A 9 15.76 -32.72 -3.95
C PRO A 9 16.45 -33.59 -5.02
N SER A 10 16.25 -33.25 -6.29
CA SER A 10 16.85 -33.98 -7.41
C SER A 10 18.35 -33.68 -7.52
N ILE A 11 18.78 -32.44 -7.24
CA ILE A 11 20.19 -32.06 -7.20
C ILE A 11 20.90 -32.69 -5.99
N GLU A 12 20.27 -32.66 -4.81
CA GLU A 12 20.80 -33.36 -3.61
C GLU A 12 21.01 -34.83 -3.87
N LYS A 13 20.03 -35.49 -4.51
CA LYS A 13 20.12 -36.89 -4.92
C LYS A 13 21.22 -37.11 -5.96
N ALA A 14 21.37 -36.24 -6.95
CA ALA A 14 22.43 -36.30 -7.95
C ALA A 14 23.81 -36.22 -7.29
N VAL A 15 24.02 -35.27 -6.39
CA VAL A 15 25.31 -35.11 -5.68
C VAL A 15 25.60 -36.33 -4.81
N LYS A 16 24.61 -36.87 -4.10
CA LYS A 16 24.77 -38.08 -3.28
C LYS A 16 25.11 -39.31 -4.14
N VAL A 17 24.44 -39.51 -5.26
CA VAL A 17 24.66 -40.67 -6.15
C VAL A 17 26.01 -40.60 -6.86
N LEU A 18 26.37 -39.41 -7.37
CA LEU A 18 27.57 -39.25 -8.18
C LEU A 18 28.86 -39.10 -7.37
N PHE A 19 28.78 -38.56 -6.15
CA PHE A 19 29.97 -38.18 -5.37
C PHE A 19 29.96 -38.68 -3.93
N ASP A 20 28.90 -39.38 -3.49
CA ASP A 20 28.69 -39.86 -2.11
C ASP A 20 28.77 -38.73 -1.05
N VAL A 21 28.33 -37.54 -1.40
CA VAL A 21 28.34 -36.33 -0.55
C VAL A 21 26.91 -35.88 -0.26
N ILE A 22 26.63 -35.49 0.97
CA ILE A 22 25.39 -34.82 1.37
C ILE A 22 25.66 -33.32 1.37
N ILE A 23 24.74 -32.56 0.79
CA ILE A 23 24.78 -31.08 0.74
C ILE A 23 23.59 -30.51 1.51
N ASP A 24 23.80 -29.40 2.21
CA ASP A 24 22.77 -28.78 3.04
C ASP A 24 21.99 -27.68 2.27
N LYS A 25 22.53 -27.21 1.14
CA LYS A 25 21.95 -26.10 0.41
C LYS A 25 22.33 -26.13 -1.07
N VAL A 26 21.34 -25.87 -1.92
CA VAL A 26 21.51 -25.60 -3.34
C VAL A 26 21.23 -24.12 -3.58
N GLU A 27 22.12 -23.43 -4.28
CA GLU A 27 21.95 -22.00 -4.61
C GLU A 27 21.51 -21.84 -6.06
N PHE A 28 20.41 -21.13 -6.25
CA PHE A 28 19.88 -20.79 -7.55
C PHE A 28 19.92 -19.29 -7.80
N GLN A 29 20.00 -18.92 -9.06
CA GLN A 29 19.85 -17.54 -9.55
C GLN A 29 19.17 -17.55 -10.90
N THR A 30 18.68 -16.38 -11.32
CA THR A 30 18.15 -16.18 -12.69
C THR A 30 19.26 -16.38 -13.72
N THR A 31 18.97 -17.11 -14.78
CA THR A 31 19.91 -17.28 -15.91
C THR A 31 20.13 -15.94 -16.59
N ARG A 32 21.40 -15.61 -16.88
CA ARG A 32 21.75 -14.38 -17.61
C ARG A 32 21.23 -14.44 -19.03
N LYS A 33 20.78 -13.31 -19.57
CA LYS A 33 20.14 -13.22 -20.88
C LYS A 33 21.00 -13.70 -22.07
N GLU A 34 22.31 -13.65 -21.92
CA GLU A 34 23.27 -14.13 -22.93
C GLU A 34 23.43 -15.65 -22.95
N PHE A 35 22.85 -16.38 -21.98
CA PHE A 35 22.94 -17.83 -21.89
C PHE A 35 21.55 -18.46 -22.00
N GLU A 36 21.50 -19.62 -22.66
CA GLU A 36 20.30 -20.43 -22.68
C GLU A 36 20.07 -21.09 -21.31
N GLY A 37 18.86 -20.99 -20.78
CA GLY A 37 18.45 -21.59 -19.51
C GLY A 37 17.29 -20.83 -18.86
N ASP A 38 16.52 -21.54 -18.07
CA ASP A 38 15.39 -21.00 -17.32
C ASP A 38 15.78 -20.65 -15.88
N ILE A 39 16.69 -21.43 -15.33
CA ILE A 39 17.25 -21.25 -13.97
C ILE A 39 18.71 -21.68 -13.95
N THR A 40 19.53 -20.99 -13.15
CA THR A 40 20.95 -21.29 -13.02
C THR A 40 21.26 -21.76 -11.61
N MET A 41 21.86 -22.94 -11.50
CA MET A 41 22.45 -23.42 -10.25
C MET A 41 23.90 -22.94 -10.14
N VAL A 42 24.26 -22.40 -8.98
CA VAL A 42 25.64 -21.97 -8.66
C VAL A 42 26.45 -23.16 -8.17
N ILE A 43 27.48 -23.55 -8.92
CA ILE A 43 28.28 -24.75 -8.62
C ILE A 43 29.35 -24.49 -7.55
N PHE A 44 29.84 -23.26 -7.43
CA PHE A 44 30.96 -22.92 -6.55
C PHE A 44 30.84 -23.36 -5.09
N PRO A 45 29.67 -23.29 -4.44
CA PRO A 45 29.51 -23.80 -3.07
C PRO A 45 29.81 -25.30 -2.94
N LEU A 46 29.50 -26.09 -3.96
CA LEU A 46 29.74 -27.53 -3.96
C LEU A 46 31.22 -27.92 -4.04
N LEU A 47 32.07 -27.04 -4.58
CA LEU A 47 33.53 -27.30 -4.66
C LEU A 47 34.19 -27.38 -3.28
N LYS A 48 33.53 -26.88 -2.24
CA LYS A 48 34.00 -27.02 -0.84
C LYS A 48 33.92 -28.45 -0.33
N VAL A 49 32.99 -29.23 -0.86
CA VAL A 49 32.70 -30.62 -0.42
C VAL A 49 33.01 -31.66 -1.50
N VAL A 50 32.94 -31.28 -2.78
CA VAL A 50 33.28 -32.14 -3.92
C VAL A 50 34.53 -31.59 -4.60
N LYS A 51 35.66 -32.35 -4.51
CA LYS A 51 36.90 -31.96 -5.19
C LYS A 51 36.83 -32.30 -6.68
N SER A 52 36.39 -31.37 -7.48
CA SER A 52 36.26 -31.51 -8.94
C SER A 52 36.46 -30.16 -9.64
N ASN A 53 36.63 -30.19 -10.97
CA ASN A 53 36.57 -29.00 -11.78
C ASN A 53 35.12 -28.51 -11.87
N PRO A 54 34.83 -27.19 -11.76
CA PRO A 54 33.46 -26.66 -11.81
C PRO A 54 32.68 -27.07 -13.05
N VAL A 55 33.32 -27.07 -14.23
CA VAL A 55 32.67 -27.44 -15.48
C VAL A 55 32.37 -28.94 -15.52
N GLU A 56 33.32 -29.79 -15.08
CA GLU A 56 33.10 -31.22 -15.00
C GLU A 56 31.99 -31.59 -14.00
N LEU A 57 32.00 -30.95 -12.82
CA LEU A 57 30.97 -31.14 -11.80
C LEU A 57 29.59 -30.74 -12.34
N GLY A 58 29.50 -29.59 -12.99
CA GLY A 58 28.26 -29.10 -13.61
C GLY A 58 27.75 -30.04 -14.70
N ASN A 59 28.64 -30.54 -15.56
CA ASN A 59 28.24 -31.47 -16.61
C ASN A 59 27.73 -32.82 -16.05
N LYS A 60 28.36 -33.36 -14.99
CA LYS A 60 27.90 -34.60 -14.36
C LYS A 60 26.52 -34.44 -13.72
N ILE A 61 26.31 -33.33 -12.99
CA ILE A 61 25.01 -33.02 -12.39
C ILE A 61 23.97 -32.77 -13.48
N GLY A 62 24.29 -31.98 -14.51
CA GLY A 62 23.40 -31.65 -15.61
C GLY A 62 22.94 -32.90 -16.38
N ASN A 63 23.86 -33.83 -16.70
CA ASN A 63 23.52 -35.10 -17.34
C ASN A 63 22.58 -35.94 -16.46
N TYR A 64 22.89 -36.05 -15.16
CA TYR A 64 22.00 -36.75 -14.23
C TYR A 64 20.61 -36.16 -14.20
N LEU A 65 20.47 -34.82 -14.20
CA LEU A 65 19.18 -34.15 -14.20
C LEU A 65 18.38 -34.44 -15.48
N VAL A 66 19.01 -34.34 -16.65
CA VAL A 66 18.36 -34.64 -17.94
C VAL A 66 17.88 -36.09 -18.01
N GLU A 67 18.63 -37.03 -17.45
CA GLU A 67 18.27 -38.45 -17.46
C GLU A 67 17.21 -38.85 -16.41
N ASN A 68 17.11 -38.12 -15.29
CA ASN A 68 16.33 -38.55 -14.13
C ASN A 68 15.22 -37.56 -13.69
N VAL A 69 15.12 -36.37 -14.31
CA VAL A 69 14.17 -35.32 -13.93
C VAL A 69 13.38 -34.89 -15.18
N ALA A 70 12.12 -35.26 -15.22
CA ALA A 70 11.25 -35.04 -16.41
C ALA A 70 11.08 -33.56 -16.75
N GLU A 71 11.18 -32.70 -15.76
CA GLU A 71 11.10 -31.24 -15.90
C GLU A 71 12.32 -30.64 -16.60
N VAL A 72 13.45 -31.36 -16.68
CA VAL A 72 14.70 -30.86 -17.26
C VAL A 72 14.88 -31.40 -18.67
N SER A 73 14.89 -30.50 -19.67
CA SER A 73 15.06 -30.90 -21.08
C SER A 73 16.53 -30.93 -21.51
N ARG A 74 17.32 -29.94 -21.14
CA ARG A 74 18.75 -29.82 -21.45
C ARG A 74 19.42 -28.84 -20.49
N PHE A 75 20.73 -28.72 -20.63
CA PHE A 75 21.53 -27.79 -19.83
C PHE A 75 22.75 -27.31 -20.58
N ASN A 76 23.39 -26.25 -20.07
CA ASN A 76 24.74 -25.87 -20.42
C ASN A 76 25.52 -25.42 -19.16
N VAL A 77 26.84 -25.52 -19.20
CA VAL A 77 27.70 -25.10 -18.10
C VAL A 77 28.65 -24.02 -18.57
N VAL A 78 28.57 -22.86 -17.95
CA VAL A 78 29.43 -21.70 -18.27
C VAL A 78 30.09 -21.18 -17.02
N SER A 79 31.42 -21.23 -16.98
CA SER A 79 32.21 -20.64 -15.88
C SER A 79 31.78 -21.02 -14.46
N GLY A 80 31.35 -22.27 -14.24
CA GLY A 80 30.88 -22.73 -12.92
C GLY A 80 29.42 -22.41 -12.60
N PHE A 81 28.62 -22.12 -13.61
CA PHE A 81 27.18 -21.95 -13.55
C PHE A 81 26.51 -23.05 -14.40
N LEU A 82 25.66 -23.84 -13.79
CA LEU A 82 24.84 -24.83 -14.47
C LEU A 82 23.50 -24.18 -14.83
N ASN A 83 23.34 -23.82 -16.10
CA ASN A 83 22.11 -23.28 -16.65
C ASN A 83 21.20 -24.40 -17.08
N ILE A 84 20.05 -24.54 -16.47
CA ILE A 84 19.09 -25.62 -16.66
C ILE A 84 17.95 -25.10 -17.54
N VAL A 85 17.64 -25.84 -18.60
CA VAL A 85 16.49 -25.59 -19.48
C VAL A 85 15.35 -26.50 -19.09
N ILE A 86 14.23 -25.91 -18.71
CA ILE A 86 13.02 -26.61 -18.30
C ILE A 86 12.19 -27.01 -19.53
N SER A 87 11.57 -28.18 -19.46
CA SER A 87 10.76 -28.73 -20.55
C SER A 87 9.48 -27.90 -20.79
N ASP A 88 8.99 -27.91 -22.02
CA ASP A 88 7.72 -27.26 -22.36
C ASP A 88 6.55 -27.95 -21.65
N ASP A 89 6.62 -29.27 -21.44
CA ASP A 89 5.61 -30.05 -20.73
C ASP A 89 5.39 -29.52 -19.31
N TYR A 90 6.45 -29.17 -18.59
CA TYR A 90 6.33 -28.53 -17.26
C TYR A 90 5.49 -27.27 -17.32
N TYR A 91 5.80 -26.36 -18.25
CA TYR A 91 5.10 -25.09 -18.35
C TYR A 91 3.66 -25.25 -18.84
N LEU A 92 3.41 -26.21 -19.73
CA LEU A 92 2.06 -26.55 -20.21
C LEU A 92 1.20 -27.16 -19.10
N ASP A 93 1.77 -28.01 -18.26
CA ASP A 93 1.07 -28.59 -17.11
C ASP A 93 0.84 -27.57 -16.01
N PHE A 94 1.84 -26.74 -15.69
CA PHE A 94 1.68 -25.60 -14.79
C PHE A 94 0.54 -24.69 -15.24
N PHE A 95 0.58 -24.24 -16.50
CA PHE A 95 -0.45 -23.38 -17.07
C PHE A 95 -1.82 -24.05 -17.07
N GLY A 96 -1.88 -25.33 -17.41
CA GLY A 96 -3.12 -26.14 -17.37
C GLY A 96 -3.75 -26.18 -15.99
N GLY A 97 -2.94 -26.17 -14.94
CA GLY A 97 -3.39 -26.12 -13.55
C GLY A 97 -3.94 -24.77 -13.11
N ILE A 98 -3.45 -23.67 -13.68
CA ILE A 98 -3.81 -22.31 -13.24
C ILE A 98 -4.80 -21.58 -14.15
N LYS A 99 -5.02 -22.01 -15.39
CA LYS A 99 -5.77 -21.27 -16.42
C LYS A 99 -7.17 -20.83 -15.99
N ASP A 100 -7.85 -21.66 -15.19
CA ASP A 100 -9.21 -21.42 -14.70
C ASP A 100 -9.28 -21.07 -13.21
N ASP A 101 -8.13 -21.03 -12.52
CA ASP A 101 -8.06 -20.69 -11.10
C ASP A 101 -8.19 -19.17 -10.91
N VAL A 102 -9.37 -18.72 -10.51
CA VAL A 102 -9.65 -17.29 -10.25
C VAL A 102 -8.97 -16.76 -8.97
N THR A 103 -8.50 -17.67 -8.10
CA THR A 103 -7.81 -17.35 -6.85
C THR A 103 -6.30 -17.52 -6.94
N PHE A 104 -5.78 -17.80 -8.13
CA PHE A 104 -4.36 -18.01 -8.37
C PHE A 104 -3.50 -16.91 -7.75
N GLY A 105 -2.56 -17.29 -6.93
CA GLY A 105 -1.67 -16.41 -6.18
C GLY A 105 -2.18 -16.05 -4.78
N PHE A 106 -3.47 -16.19 -4.51
CA PHE A 106 -4.05 -15.85 -3.21
C PHE A 106 -4.02 -17.07 -2.27
N VAL A 107 -3.71 -16.83 -1.01
CA VAL A 107 -3.72 -17.85 0.04
C VAL A 107 -4.93 -17.63 0.94
N THR A 108 -5.68 -18.70 1.19
CA THR A 108 -6.79 -18.64 2.15
C THR A 108 -6.26 -18.47 3.56
N PRO A 109 -6.77 -17.51 4.36
CA PRO A 109 -6.35 -17.33 5.74
C PRO A 109 -6.59 -18.59 6.59
N ASN A 110 -5.58 -18.96 7.40
CA ASN A 110 -5.77 -19.99 8.42
C ASN A 110 -6.51 -19.35 9.62
N PRO A 111 -7.66 -19.87 10.05
CA PRO A 111 -8.44 -19.31 11.18
C PRO A 111 -7.67 -19.26 12.51
N GLU A 112 -6.66 -20.14 12.70
CA GLU A 112 -5.84 -20.20 13.91
C GLU A 112 -4.72 -19.14 13.92
N ASP A 113 -4.42 -18.53 12.79
CA ASP A 113 -3.40 -17.49 12.70
C ASP A 113 -3.87 -16.19 13.33
N LYS A 114 -2.95 -15.49 13.99
CA LYS A 114 -3.20 -14.16 14.51
C LYS A 114 -3.43 -13.17 13.38
N ALA A 115 -4.41 -12.28 13.58
CA ALA A 115 -4.74 -11.21 12.65
C ALA A 115 -3.70 -10.08 12.68
N VAL A 116 -3.61 -9.33 11.59
CA VAL A 116 -2.84 -8.09 11.48
C VAL A 116 -3.80 -6.92 11.41
N MET A 117 -3.58 -5.88 12.22
CA MET A 117 -4.34 -4.63 12.12
C MET A 117 -3.51 -3.60 11.37
N VAL A 118 -4.08 -2.98 10.33
CA VAL A 118 -3.42 -1.97 9.51
C VAL A 118 -4.10 -0.63 9.71
N GLU A 119 -3.37 0.33 10.27
CA GLU A 119 -3.82 1.71 10.47
C GLU A 119 -3.36 2.60 9.33
N TYR A 120 -4.27 3.40 8.79
CA TYR A 120 -3.98 4.43 7.80
C TYR A 120 -5.05 5.53 7.82
N SER A 121 -4.82 6.62 7.07
CA SER A 121 -5.56 7.87 7.04
C SER A 121 -5.32 8.75 8.27
N SER A 122 -5.93 8.47 9.40
CA SER A 122 -5.79 9.17 10.69
C SER A 122 -5.83 10.70 10.58
N PRO A 123 -6.92 11.27 10.02
CA PRO A 123 -7.01 12.69 9.70
C PRO A 123 -7.44 13.54 10.90
N ASN A 124 -7.15 14.85 10.85
CA ASN A 124 -7.75 15.84 11.73
C ASN A 124 -9.05 16.40 11.13
N THR A 125 -10.08 16.59 11.98
CA THR A 125 -11.42 17.03 11.50
C THR A 125 -11.55 18.55 11.31
N ASN A 126 -10.46 19.27 11.16
CA ASN A 126 -10.45 20.72 10.93
C ASN A 126 -10.25 21.13 9.47
N LYS A 127 -10.09 20.19 8.56
CA LYS A 127 -9.81 20.45 7.13
C LYS A 127 -10.07 19.19 6.28
N PRO A 128 -10.25 19.35 4.94
CA PRO A 128 -10.35 18.24 4.01
C PRO A 128 -9.08 17.36 3.98
N LEU A 129 -9.23 16.14 3.46
CA LEU A 129 -8.10 15.31 3.10
C LEU A 129 -7.30 15.98 1.97
N HIS A 130 -5.99 15.73 1.92
CA HIS A 130 -5.09 16.32 0.93
C HIS A 130 -4.16 15.27 0.32
N LEU A 131 -3.35 15.64 -0.68
CA LEU A 131 -2.44 14.72 -1.39
C LEU A 131 -1.59 13.83 -0.45
N GLY A 132 -1.12 14.37 0.70
CA GLY A 132 -0.42 13.55 1.70
C GLY A 132 -1.30 12.44 2.28
N HIS A 133 -2.59 12.72 2.54
CA HIS A 133 -3.54 11.71 2.97
C HIS A 133 -3.87 10.72 1.84
N VAL A 134 -3.91 11.17 0.58
CA VAL A 134 -4.09 10.27 -0.58
C VAL A 134 -2.99 9.21 -0.58
N ARG A 135 -1.71 9.62 -0.48
CA ARG A 135 -0.60 8.66 -0.40
C ARG A 135 -0.72 7.70 0.78
N ASN A 136 -1.02 8.24 1.96
CA ASN A 136 -1.21 7.44 3.17
C ASN A 136 -2.30 6.38 2.98
N ASN A 137 -3.47 6.80 2.51
CA ASN A 137 -4.62 5.93 2.26
C ASN A 137 -4.31 4.83 1.25
N LEU A 138 -3.66 5.18 0.14
CA LEU A 138 -3.34 4.22 -0.92
C LEU A 138 -2.32 3.18 -0.44
N LEU A 139 -1.29 3.60 0.29
CA LEU A 139 -0.28 2.69 0.86
C LEU A 139 -0.90 1.76 1.89
N GLY A 140 -1.64 2.31 2.87
CA GLY A 140 -2.22 1.51 3.94
C GLY A 140 -3.26 0.52 3.43
N TYR A 141 -4.17 0.97 2.54
CA TYR A 141 -5.16 0.10 1.91
C TYR A 141 -4.50 -1.04 1.11
N SER A 142 -3.55 -0.70 0.23
CA SER A 142 -2.89 -1.70 -0.60
C SER A 142 -2.08 -2.70 0.23
N VAL A 143 -1.35 -2.25 1.25
CA VAL A 143 -0.64 -3.16 2.16
C VAL A 143 -1.62 -4.08 2.90
N ALA A 144 -2.77 -3.57 3.35
CA ALA A 144 -3.80 -4.39 4.00
C ALA A 144 -4.34 -5.47 3.06
N GLU A 145 -4.68 -5.13 1.81
CA GLU A 145 -5.19 -6.09 0.83
C GLU A 145 -4.12 -7.11 0.41
N ILE A 146 -2.85 -6.70 0.27
CA ILE A 146 -1.73 -7.60 -0.04
C ILE A 146 -1.47 -8.58 1.12
N ILE A 147 -1.46 -8.12 2.37
CA ILE A 147 -1.33 -8.98 3.56
C ILE A 147 -2.49 -9.98 3.63
N LYS A 148 -3.71 -9.53 3.32
CA LYS A 148 -4.88 -10.40 3.24
C LYS A 148 -4.73 -11.46 2.15
N ALA A 149 -4.29 -11.09 0.95
CA ALA A 149 -4.03 -12.01 -0.17
C ALA A 149 -2.91 -13.00 0.14
N SER A 150 -1.96 -12.65 1.00
CA SER A 150 -0.88 -13.55 1.45
C SER A 150 -1.33 -14.62 2.45
N GLY A 151 -2.60 -14.63 2.87
CA GLY A 151 -3.19 -15.62 3.77
C GLY A 151 -3.31 -15.19 5.23
N LYS A 152 -3.32 -13.89 5.51
CA LYS A 152 -3.54 -13.38 6.87
C LYS A 152 -4.95 -12.77 7.01
N LYS A 153 -5.55 -12.92 8.18
CA LYS A 153 -6.72 -12.12 8.54
C LYS A 153 -6.28 -10.68 8.80
N VAL A 154 -6.99 -9.70 8.25
CA VAL A 154 -6.62 -8.29 8.36
C VAL A 154 -7.82 -7.48 8.86
N TYR A 155 -7.54 -6.54 9.77
CA TYR A 155 -8.45 -5.46 10.15
C TYR A 155 -7.88 -4.12 9.69
N LYS A 156 -8.67 -3.34 8.98
CA LYS A 156 -8.34 -1.98 8.53
C LYS A 156 -8.91 -0.96 9.50
N THR A 157 -8.08 -0.07 10.03
CA THR A 157 -8.50 0.90 11.04
C THR A 157 -7.93 2.29 10.77
N GLN A 158 -8.54 3.29 11.39
CA GLN A 158 -7.98 4.63 11.52
C GLN A 158 -8.29 5.21 12.89
N ILE A 159 -7.49 6.20 13.29
CA ILE A 159 -7.81 7.07 14.42
C ILE A 159 -8.16 8.46 13.88
N ILE A 160 -9.34 8.96 14.19
CA ILE A 160 -9.80 10.28 13.76
C ILE A 160 -9.48 11.27 14.88
N ASN A 161 -8.68 12.30 14.56
CA ASN A 161 -8.29 13.35 15.50
C ASN A 161 -9.38 14.43 15.52
N ASP A 162 -10.42 14.21 16.32
CA ASP A 162 -11.66 14.97 16.37
C ASP A 162 -11.77 15.92 17.57
N ARG A 163 -10.65 16.11 18.32
CA ARG A 163 -10.60 17.02 19.47
C ARG A 163 -9.38 17.95 19.44
N GLY A 164 -9.36 18.90 20.38
CA GLY A 164 -8.23 19.77 20.62
C GLY A 164 -8.40 21.17 20.01
N ILE A 165 -7.38 22.00 20.22
CA ILE A 165 -7.44 23.44 19.89
C ILE A 165 -7.73 23.73 18.41
N HIS A 166 -7.23 22.88 17.49
CA HIS A 166 -7.46 23.08 16.06
C HIS A 166 -8.93 22.89 15.66
N ILE A 167 -9.63 21.99 16.35
CA ILE A 167 -11.07 21.77 16.12
C ILE A 167 -11.85 22.96 16.70
N CYS A 168 -11.51 23.42 17.91
CA CYS A 168 -12.11 24.61 18.53
C CYS A 168 -11.92 25.87 17.68
N LYS A 169 -10.80 26.01 16.97
CA LYS A 169 -10.58 27.13 16.04
C LYS A 169 -11.63 27.17 14.91
N SER A 170 -11.90 26.04 14.30
CA SER A 170 -12.94 25.96 13.25
C SER A 170 -14.34 26.21 13.82
N MET A 171 -14.64 25.66 15.00
CA MET A 171 -15.91 25.84 15.68
C MET A 171 -16.16 27.31 16.03
N LEU A 172 -15.17 27.98 16.64
CA LEU A 172 -15.26 29.40 17.00
C LEU A 172 -15.44 30.30 15.77
N ALA A 173 -14.66 30.04 14.70
CA ALA A 173 -14.81 30.81 13.47
C ALA A 173 -16.19 30.63 12.84
N TRP A 174 -16.75 29.41 12.88
CA TRP A 174 -18.12 29.18 12.42
C TRP A 174 -19.14 29.96 13.27
N GLN A 175 -19.00 29.99 14.58
CA GLN A 175 -19.88 30.78 15.45
C GLN A 175 -19.80 32.29 15.15
N LYS A 176 -18.59 32.81 14.91
CA LYS A 176 -18.38 34.26 14.69
C LYS A 176 -18.76 34.70 13.27
N PHE A 177 -18.49 33.89 12.26
CA PHE A 177 -18.54 34.31 10.86
C PHE A 177 -19.50 33.49 10.01
N GLY A 178 -20.01 32.36 10.53
CA GLY A 178 -20.75 31.37 9.74
C GLY A 178 -22.23 31.71 9.51
N ASN A 179 -22.81 32.63 10.29
CA ASN A 179 -24.23 33.02 10.14
C ASN A 179 -25.18 31.82 10.00
N GLY A 180 -24.91 30.71 10.68
CA GLY A 180 -25.71 29.49 10.64
C GLY A 180 -25.58 28.65 9.36
N GLN A 181 -24.57 28.87 8.54
CA GLN A 181 -24.30 28.05 7.35
C GLN A 181 -24.09 26.58 7.69
N THR A 182 -24.68 25.71 6.87
CA THR A 182 -24.53 24.24 6.94
C THR A 182 -24.09 23.68 5.59
N PRO A 183 -23.63 22.43 5.50
CA PRO A 183 -23.35 21.80 4.20
C PRO A 183 -24.55 21.86 3.24
N GLU A 184 -25.76 21.65 3.74
CA GLU A 184 -26.99 21.71 2.93
C GLU A 184 -27.27 23.14 2.42
N SER A 185 -27.10 24.16 3.27
CA SER A 185 -27.38 25.56 2.89
C SER A 185 -26.36 26.12 1.89
N THR A 186 -25.14 25.60 1.92
CA THR A 186 -24.04 26.09 1.06
C THR A 186 -23.78 25.21 -0.16
N GLY A 187 -24.28 23.97 -0.17
CA GLY A 187 -23.95 22.96 -1.16
C GLY A 187 -22.48 22.48 -1.10
N LEU A 188 -21.73 22.87 -0.06
CA LEU A 188 -20.36 22.43 0.16
C LEU A 188 -20.32 21.11 0.91
N LYS A 189 -19.33 20.27 0.62
CA LYS A 189 -19.02 19.09 1.42
C LYS A 189 -18.60 19.53 2.83
N GLY A 190 -19.01 18.76 3.86
CA GLY A 190 -18.88 19.17 5.26
C GLY A 190 -17.45 19.48 5.71
N ASP A 191 -16.48 18.64 5.34
CA ASP A 191 -15.06 18.88 5.63
C ASP A 191 -14.48 20.11 4.91
N LYS A 192 -14.97 20.42 3.69
CA LYS A 192 -14.63 21.63 2.95
C LYS A 192 -15.18 22.87 3.66
N LEU A 193 -16.43 22.82 4.10
CA LEU A 193 -17.07 23.90 4.87
C LEU A 193 -16.31 24.19 6.16
N VAL A 194 -16.03 23.15 6.96
CA VAL A 194 -15.28 23.29 8.22
C VAL A 194 -13.86 23.80 7.97
N GLY A 195 -13.21 23.30 6.90
CA GLY A 195 -11.89 23.77 6.48
C GLY A 195 -11.86 25.27 6.11
N ASN A 196 -12.90 25.78 5.47
CA ASN A 196 -13.03 27.22 5.17
C ASN A 196 -13.06 28.05 6.46
N TYR A 197 -13.73 27.59 7.51
CA TYR A 197 -13.72 28.27 8.81
C TYR A 197 -12.40 28.15 9.55
N TYR A 198 -11.63 27.06 9.36
CA TYR A 198 -10.25 27.00 9.85
C TYR A 198 -9.36 28.07 9.22
N VAL A 199 -9.51 28.30 7.91
CA VAL A 199 -8.81 29.38 7.19
C VAL A 199 -9.29 30.76 7.65
N ALA A 200 -10.59 30.95 7.85
CA ALA A 200 -11.15 32.19 8.37
C ALA A 200 -10.60 32.52 9.78
N PHE A 201 -10.48 31.51 10.64
CA PHE A 201 -9.82 31.68 11.95
C PHE A 201 -8.36 32.16 11.80
N ASP A 202 -7.58 31.51 10.94
CA ASP A 202 -6.17 31.85 10.75
C ASP A 202 -6.00 33.29 10.23
N LYS A 203 -6.89 33.73 9.35
CA LYS A 203 -6.92 35.11 8.85
C LYS A 203 -7.20 36.10 9.97
N ALA A 204 -8.28 35.91 10.74
CA ALA A 204 -8.63 36.77 11.87
C ALA A 204 -7.53 36.79 12.92
N TYR A 205 -6.93 35.65 13.23
CA TYR A 205 -5.83 35.52 14.17
C TYR A 205 -4.59 36.32 13.72
N LYS A 206 -4.22 36.28 12.44
CA LYS A 206 -3.12 37.09 11.90
C LYS A 206 -3.40 38.60 11.95
N GLU A 207 -4.64 39.01 11.70
CA GLU A 207 -5.06 40.40 11.82
C GLU A 207 -4.95 40.91 13.27
N GLU A 208 -5.40 40.15 14.25
CA GLU A 208 -5.29 40.48 15.67
C GLU A 208 -3.82 40.53 16.15
N ILE A 209 -2.97 39.59 15.68
CA ILE A 209 -1.53 39.64 15.97
C ILE A 209 -0.92 40.94 15.43
N ALA A 210 -1.22 41.33 14.18
CA ALA A 210 -0.69 42.55 13.59
C ALA A 210 -1.13 43.81 14.36
N GLN A 211 -2.40 43.84 14.81
CA GLN A 211 -2.90 44.95 15.67
C GLN A 211 -2.14 45.03 16.99
N LEU A 212 -1.93 43.91 17.69
CA LEU A 212 -1.20 43.86 18.96
C LEU A 212 0.26 44.24 18.79
N MET A 213 0.91 43.83 17.72
CA MET A 213 2.29 44.23 17.39
C MET A 213 2.38 45.75 17.13
N SER A 214 1.39 46.31 16.42
CA SER A 214 1.30 47.77 16.19
C SER A 214 1.08 48.54 17.48
N ALA A 215 0.49 47.90 18.50
CA ALA A 215 0.33 48.43 19.83
C ALA A 215 1.56 48.22 20.74
N GLY A 216 2.69 47.75 20.19
CA GLY A 216 3.98 47.62 20.88
C GLY A 216 4.27 46.28 21.52
N LYS A 217 3.48 45.24 21.27
CA LYS A 217 3.77 43.88 21.77
C LYS A 217 4.76 43.16 20.84
N THR A 218 5.54 42.25 21.41
CA THR A 218 6.35 41.32 20.63
C THR A 218 5.45 40.32 19.88
N GLU A 219 5.96 39.71 18.82
CA GLU A 219 5.22 38.70 18.07
C GLU A 219 4.80 37.49 18.94
N GLU A 220 5.68 37.06 19.85
CA GLU A 220 5.37 35.98 20.80
C GLU A 220 4.25 36.33 21.78
N GLU A 221 4.28 37.55 22.31
CA GLU A 221 3.20 38.05 23.18
C GLU A 221 1.91 38.22 22.44
N ALA A 222 1.95 38.77 21.22
CA ALA A 222 0.79 38.95 20.36
C ALA A 222 0.12 37.61 20.01
N LYS A 223 0.91 36.59 19.65
CA LYS A 223 0.41 35.23 19.39
C LYS A 223 -0.31 34.59 20.59
N LYS A 224 0.18 34.86 21.81
CA LYS A 224 -0.42 34.30 23.03
C LYS A 224 -1.63 35.11 23.52
N GLN A 225 -1.75 36.38 23.16
CA GLN A 225 -2.72 37.31 23.70
C GLN A 225 -3.78 37.76 22.70
N ALA A 226 -3.73 37.28 21.47
CA ALA A 226 -4.77 37.59 20.49
C ALA A 226 -6.14 37.10 21.02
N PRO A 227 -7.18 37.95 21.02
CA PRO A 227 -8.48 37.61 21.59
C PRO A 227 -9.04 36.30 21.05
N ILE A 228 -8.99 36.10 19.74
CA ILE A 228 -9.58 34.90 19.09
C ILE A 228 -8.90 33.58 19.51
N ILE A 229 -7.58 33.58 19.79
CA ILE A 229 -6.91 32.36 20.29
C ILE A 229 -7.27 32.07 21.75
N LEU A 230 -7.44 33.11 22.57
CA LEU A 230 -7.88 32.98 23.96
C LEU A 230 -9.31 32.41 24.02
N GLU A 231 -10.22 32.93 23.18
CA GLU A 231 -11.58 32.39 23.08
C GLU A 231 -11.59 30.93 22.61
N ALA A 232 -10.71 30.54 21.66
CA ALA A 232 -10.60 29.13 21.23
C ALA A 232 -10.07 28.22 22.36
N GLN A 233 -9.14 28.74 23.18
CA GLN A 233 -8.65 28.02 24.39
C GLN A 233 -9.75 27.88 25.44
N GLU A 234 -10.54 28.92 25.67
CA GLU A 234 -11.71 28.87 26.56
C GLU A 234 -12.74 27.83 26.05
N MET A 235 -12.99 27.81 24.75
CA MET A 235 -13.88 26.81 24.15
C MET A 235 -13.37 25.37 24.38
N LEU A 236 -12.06 25.13 24.29
CA LEU A 236 -11.47 23.82 24.60
C LEU A 236 -11.68 23.43 26.05
N LEU A 237 -11.47 24.37 27.01
CA LEU A 237 -11.74 24.14 28.44
C LEU A 237 -13.23 23.82 28.69
N LYS A 238 -14.15 24.53 28.02
CA LYS A 238 -15.60 24.24 28.09
C LYS A 238 -15.92 22.84 27.51
N TRP A 239 -15.28 22.45 26.40
CA TRP A 239 -15.42 21.11 25.86
C TRP A 239 -14.97 20.04 26.87
N GLU A 240 -13.80 20.24 27.51
CA GLU A 240 -13.26 19.34 28.54
C GLU A 240 -14.13 19.27 29.80
N ALA A 241 -14.79 20.38 30.14
CA ALA A 241 -15.76 20.45 31.25
C ALA A 241 -17.14 19.86 30.89
N GLY A 242 -17.38 19.46 29.63
CA GLY A 242 -18.66 18.91 29.21
C GLY A 242 -19.77 19.93 29.00
N ASP A 243 -19.45 21.19 28.66
CA ASP A 243 -20.45 22.23 28.36
C ASP A 243 -21.37 21.78 27.20
N ASP A 244 -22.68 21.72 27.47
CA ASP A 244 -23.68 21.17 26.54
C ASP A 244 -23.70 21.88 25.18
N ALA A 245 -23.55 23.21 25.17
CA ALA A 245 -23.58 24.00 23.94
C ALA A 245 -22.34 23.73 23.06
N VAL A 246 -21.16 23.69 23.70
CA VAL A 246 -19.90 23.39 23.01
C VAL A 246 -19.86 21.95 22.52
N ILE A 247 -20.30 20.99 23.32
CA ILE A 247 -20.38 19.56 22.93
C ILE A 247 -21.36 19.36 21.77
N THR A 248 -22.50 20.04 21.78
CA THR A 248 -23.50 19.96 20.69
C THR A 248 -22.90 20.50 19.38
N LEU A 249 -22.26 21.67 19.43
CA LEU A 249 -21.59 22.25 18.25
C LEU A 249 -20.48 21.33 17.74
N TRP A 250 -19.64 20.82 18.64
CA TRP A 250 -18.56 19.88 18.33
C TRP A 250 -19.09 18.63 17.63
N LYS A 251 -20.13 18.00 18.15
CA LYS A 251 -20.78 16.83 17.52
C LYS A 251 -21.31 17.16 16.13
N THR A 252 -21.98 18.29 15.98
CA THR A 252 -22.57 18.72 14.71
C THR A 252 -21.52 18.93 13.64
N MET A 253 -20.48 19.71 13.96
CA MET A 253 -19.43 20.03 12.97
C MET A 253 -18.54 18.83 12.64
N ASN A 254 -18.21 17.98 13.64
CA ASN A 254 -17.48 16.76 13.36
C ASN A 254 -18.30 15.77 12.49
N GLN A 255 -19.62 15.68 12.71
CA GLN A 255 -20.47 14.84 11.85
C GLN A 255 -20.41 15.30 10.38
N TRP A 256 -20.45 16.61 10.12
CA TRP A 256 -20.26 17.14 8.76
C TRP A 256 -18.92 16.71 8.15
N VAL A 257 -17.85 16.70 8.94
CA VAL A 257 -16.52 16.28 8.47
C VAL A 257 -16.48 14.77 8.24
N TYR A 258 -17.05 13.96 9.12
CA TYR A 258 -17.12 12.49 8.96
C TYR A 258 -17.86 12.11 7.67
N ASP A 259 -19.00 12.76 7.41
CA ASP A 259 -19.77 12.56 6.17
C ASP A 259 -18.96 12.97 4.94
N GLY A 260 -18.22 14.08 5.03
CA GLY A 260 -17.31 14.53 3.99
C GLY A 260 -16.16 13.55 3.73
N PHE A 261 -15.51 13.04 4.77
CA PHE A 261 -14.47 12.03 4.64
C PHE A 261 -14.99 10.72 4.03
N ALA A 262 -16.19 10.28 4.41
CA ALA A 262 -16.80 9.08 3.85
C ALA A 262 -16.98 9.17 2.32
N ILE A 263 -17.34 10.36 1.81
CA ILE A 263 -17.41 10.64 0.36
C ILE A 263 -16.03 10.50 -0.28
N THR A 264 -15.01 11.13 0.30
CA THR A 264 -13.63 11.06 -0.24
C THR A 264 -13.11 9.63 -0.23
N TYR A 265 -13.29 8.87 0.87
CA TYR A 265 -12.87 7.46 0.94
C TYR A 265 -13.57 6.59 -0.09
N LYS A 266 -14.88 6.78 -0.29
CA LYS A 266 -15.64 6.09 -1.33
C LYS A 266 -15.10 6.38 -2.73
N ASN A 267 -14.85 7.64 -3.03
CA ASN A 267 -14.30 8.06 -4.32
C ASN A 267 -12.88 7.53 -4.54
N LEU A 268 -12.06 7.54 -3.48
CA LEU A 268 -10.71 6.99 -3.50
C LEU A 268 -10.71 5.45 -3.52
N GLY A 269 -11.84 4.81 -3.22
CA GLY A 269 -11.96 3.34 -3.18
C GLY A 269 -11.23 2.70 -2.02
N VAL A 270 -11.17 3.36 -0.86
CA VAL A 270 -10.62 2.82 0.39
C VAL A 270 -11.73 2.69 1.45
N ASN A 271 -11.56 1.77 2.39
CA ASN A 271 -12.55 1.50 3.44
C ASN A 271 -11.87 1.05 4.73
N PHE A 272 -12.62 1.01 5.83
CA PHE A 272 -12.16 0.64 7.16
C PHE A 272 -13.15 -0.34 7.80
N ASP A 273 -12.63 -1.27 8.60
CA ASP A 273 -13.45 -2.23 9.36
C ASP A 273 -13.83 -1.67 10.73
N CYS A 274 -12.97 -0.79 11.30
CA CYS A 274 -13.23 -0.13 12.57
C CYS A 274 -12.63 1.28 12.64
N TYR A 275 -13.16 2.08 13.55
CA TYR A 275 -12.80 3.49 13.74
C TYR A 275 -12.48 3.74 15.21
N TYR A 276 -11.40 4.47 15.45
CA TYR A 276 -11.08 5.06 16.74
C TYR A 276 -11.16 6.58 16.65
N TYR A 277 -11.57 7.22 17.73
CA TYR A 277 -11.70 8.67 17.81
C TYR A 277 -10.84 9.19 18.96
N GLU A 278 -10.05 10.22 18.72
CA GLU A 278 -9.17 10.81 19.73
C GLU A 278 -9.98 11.26 20.97
N SER A 279 -11.21 11.78 20.75
CA SER A 279 -12.14 12.15 21.82
C SER A 279 -12.48 11.01 22.79
N ASN A 280 -12.35 9.74 22.36
CA ASN A 280 -12.57 8.56 23.19
C ASN A 280 -11.27 7.97 23.72
N THR A 281 -10.17 8.09 22.96
CA THR A 281 -8.90 7.40 23.27
C THR A 281 -7.94 8.21 24.10
N TYR A 282 -8.09 9.53 24.19
CA TYR A 282 -7.14 10.40 24.87
C TYR A 282 -6.96 10.12 26.37
N LEU A 283 -7.92 9.44 27.01
CA LEU A 283 -7.85 9.06 28.42
C LEU A 283 -7.27 7.65 28.65
N LEU A 284 -7.14 6.82 27.61
CA LEU A 284 -6.78 5.40 27.73
C LEU A 284 -5.35 5.17 28.28
N GLY A 285 -4.47 6.14 28.13
CA GLY A 285 -3.08 5.99 28.58
C GLY A 285 -2.86 6.06 30.09
N LYS A 286 -3.81 6.60 30.89
CA LYS A 286 -3.60 6.80 32.33
C LYS A 286 -3.44 5.49 33.10
N ASP A 287 -4.24 4.47 32.79
CA ASP A 287 -4.15 3.14 33.43
C ASP A 287 -2.84 2.43 33.11
N VAL A 288 -2.29 2.69 31.92
CA VAL A 288 -1.00 2.12 31.48
C VAL A 288 0.16 2.66 32.30
N VAL A 289 0.09 3.91 32.72
CA VAL A 289 1.11 4.52 33.60
C VAL A 289 1.23 3.73 34.90
N GLN A 290 0.11 3.36 35.50
CA GLN A 290 0.12 2.55 36.73
C GLN A 290 0.71 1.15 36.47
N ILE A 291 0.31 0.49 35.37
CA ILE A 291 0.87 -0.82 34.98
C ILE A 291 2.39 -0.74 34.80
N GLY A 292 2.89 0.33 34.19
CA GLY A 292 4.33 0.55 33.98
C GLY A 292 5.10 0.77 35.28
N LEU A 293 4.52 1.50 36.22
CA LEU A 293 5.08 1.69 37.55
C LEU A 293 5.12 0.38 38.34
N ASP A 294 4.03 -0.39 38.35
CA ASP A 294 3.93 -1.66 39.08
C ASP A 294 4.91 -2.72 38.52
N ARG A 295 5.24 -2.65 37.23
CA ARG A 295 6.22 -3.52 36.57
C ARG A 295 7.66 -3.01 36.65
N GLY A 296 7.90 -1.85 37.24
CA GLY A 296 9.22 -1.22 37.29
C GLY A 296 9.78 -0.80 35.94
N VAL A 297 8.90 -0.61 34.94
CA VAL A 297 9.24 -0.12 33.61
C VAL A 297 9.22 1.40 33.55
N PHE A 298 8.36 2.02 34.35
CA PHE A 298 8.28 3.47 34.52
C PHE A 298 8.76 3.87 35.90
N GLU A 299 9.30 5.09 36.02
CA GLU A 299 9.81 5.69 37.23
C GLU A 299 9.06 7.01 37.53
N LYS A 300 8.73 7.24 38.80
CA LYS A 300 8.08 8.46 39.22
C LYS A 300 9.11 9.40 39.84
N ASP A 301 9.23 10.61 39.28
CA ASP A 301 10.09 11.65 39.79
C ASP A 301 9.46 12.37 41.02
N PRO A 302 10.27 13.09 41.84
CA PRO A 302 9.78 13.79 43.01
C PRO A 302 8.72 14.88 42.76
N ASP A 303 8.67 15.43 41.54
CA ASP A 303 7.67 16.41 41.12
C ASP A 303 6.31 15.78 40.75
N GLY A 304 6.24 14.43 40.78
CA GLY A 304 5.04 13.66 40.42
C GLY A 304 4.98 13.23 38.96
N SER A 305 5.88 13.71 38.11
CA SER A 305 5.97 13.27 36.72
C SER A 305 6.44 11.81 36.63
N VAL A 306 6.02 11.12 35.58
CA VAL A 306 6.39 9.70 35.32
C VAL A 306 7.18 9.62 34.03
N TRP A 307 8.25 8.86 34.04
CA TRP A 307 9.22 8.74 32.97
C TRP A 307 9.56 7.28 32.68
N ILE A 308 10.07 7.05 31.48
CA ILE A 308 10.76 5.82 31.11
C ILE A 308 12.20 6.17 30.72
N ASP A 309 13.16 5.40 31.23
CA ASP A 309 14.55 5.48 30.82
C ASP A 309 14.80 4.51 29.65
N LEU A 310 15.28 5.05 28.54
CA LEU A 310 15.61 4.34 27.31
C LEU A 310 17.08 4.57 26.90
N THR A 311 17.91 5.05 27.82
CA THR A 311 19.32 5.38 27.55
C THR A 311 20.15 4.15 27.22
N ASP A 312 19.85 2.99 27.79
CA ASP A 312 20.49 1.71 27.47
C ASP A 312 20.24 1.28 26.03
N GLU A 313 19.16 1.73 25.40
CA GLU A 313 18.84 1.50 23.98
C GLU A 313 19.31 2.64 23.05
N GLY A 314 20.11 3.56 23.60
CA GLY A 314 20.65 4.69 22.86
C GLY A 314 19.61 5.78 22.54
N LEU A 315 18.55 5.86 23.34
CA LEU A 315 17.50 6.88 23.26
C LEU A 315 17.49 7.75 24.51
N ASP A 316 16.72 8.84 24.49
CA ASP A 316 16.58 9.70 25.66
C ASP A 316 15.56 9.13 26.67
N ARG A 317 15.65 9.62 27.91
CA ARG A 317 14.58 9.48 28.90
C ARG A 317 13.32 10.19 28.42
N LYS A 318 12.16 9.54 28.48
CA LYS A 318 10.89 10.06 27.94
C LYS A 318 9.85 10.21 29.03
N ILE A 319 9.16 11.36 29.03
CA ILE A 319 8.02 11.59 29.89
C ILE A 319 6.80 10.84 29.39
N VAL A 320 6.09 10.14 30.27
CA VAL A 320 4.83 9.45 30.00
C VAL A 320 3.65 10.09 30.75
N LEU A 321 3.90 10.81 31.81
CA LEU A 321 2.90 11.61 32.54
C LEU A 321 3.55 12.88 33.09
N ARG A 322 2.91 14.03 32.89
CA ARG A 322 3.40 15.29 33.45
C ARG A 322 3.12 15.37 34.94
N SER A 323 3.80 16.28 35.65
CA SER A 323 3.63 16.52 37.08
C SER A 323 2.21 16.96 37.48
N ASP A 324 1.48 17.58 36.56
CA ASP A 324 0.07 17.95 36.73
C ASP A 324 -0.93 16.78 36.50
N GLY A 325 -0.41 15.58 36.22
CA GLY A 325 -1.22 14.40 35.95
C GLY A 325 -1.78 14.34 34.53
N THR A 326 -1.35 15.22 33.62
CA THR A 326 -1.78 15.16 32.21
C THR A 326 -0.92 14.18 31.41
N ALA A 327 -1.59 13.37 30.58
CA ALA A 327 -0.95 12.44 29.65
C ALA A 327 -0.29 13.20 28.48
N VAL A 328 0.78 12.63 27.94
CA VAL A 328 1.39 13.09 26.68
C VAL A 328 0.91 12.23 25.51
N TYR A 329 1.16 12.66 24.27
CA TYR A 329 0.77 11.89 23.06
C TYR A 329 1.26 10.44 23.09
N MET A 330 2.50 10.22 23.53
CA MET A 330 3.05 8.87 23.67
C MET A 330 2.18 7.97 24.53
N THR A 331 1.66 8.48 25.64
CA THR A 331 0.81 7.72 26.58
C THR A 331 -0.55 7.39 25.96
N GLN A 332 -1.09 8.31 25.18
CA GLN A 332 -2.34 8.09 24.44
C GLN A 332 -2.17 6.99 23.38
N ASP A 333 -1.05 7.00 22.66
CA ASP A 333 -0.74 5.99 21.62
C ASP A 333 -0.52 4.60 22.23
N ILE A 334 0.17 4.53 23.39
CA ILE A 334 0.30 3.27 24.14
C ILE A 334 -1.09 2.75 24.54
N GLY A 335 -1.94 3.61 25.10
CA GLY A 335 -3.30 3.25 25.50
C GLY A 335 -4.15 2.78 24.33
N THR A 336 -4.07 3.48 23.20
CA THR A 336 -4.79 3.12 21.97
C THR A 336 -4.34 1.78 21.42
N ALA A 337 -3.03 1.51 21.38
CA ALA A 337 -2.50 0.21 20.93
C ALA A 337 -3.00 -0.95 21.81
N ILE A 338 -3.02 -0.76 23.13
CA ILE A 338 -3.53 -1.77 24.07
C ILE A 338 -5.04 -1.96 23.89
N GLN A 339 -5.80 -0.87 23.73
CA GLN A 339 -7.25 -0.95 23.53
C GLN A 339 -7.61 -1.72 22.27
N ARG A 340 -6.88 -1.54 21.18
CA ARG A 340 -7.09 -2.30 19.93
C ARG A 340 -7.00 -3.81 20.11
N VAL A 341 -6.03 -4.28 20.88
CA VAL A 341 -5.89 -5.71 21.18
C VAL A 341 -6.96 -6.19 22.16
N LYS A 342 -7.49 -5.34 23.04
CA LYS A 342 -8.64 -5.69 23.89
C LYS A 342 -9.92 -5.84 23.05
N ASP A 343 -10.12 -4.93 22.09
CA ASP A 343 -11.31 -4.94 21.22
C ASP A 343 -11.26 -6.08 20.19
N TYR A 344 -10.05 -6.43 19.74
CA TYR A 344 -9.77 -7.50 18.77
C TYR A 344 -8.69 -8.47 19.32
N PRO A 345 -9.08 -9.42 20.20
CA PRO A 345 -8.12 -10.29 20.92
C PRO A 345 -7.33 -11.25 20.01
N ASP A 346 -7.75 -11.43 18.77
CA ASP A 346 -7.04 -12.22 17.76
C ASP A 346 -5.95 -11.43 17.04
N VAL A 347 -5.81 -10.11 17.27
CA VAL A 347 -4.72 -9.31 16.71
C VAL A 347 -3.39 -9.70 17.34
N GLY A 348 -2.43 -10.08 16.50
CA GLY A 348 -1.07 -10.46 16.88
C GLY A 348 0.02 -9.51 16.42
N GLY A 349 -0.35 -8.42 15.75
CA GLY A 349 0.57 -7.38 15.27
C GLY A 349 -0.16 -6.24 14.59
N MET A 350 0.50 -5.10 14.41
CA MET A 350 -0.07 -3.90 13.80
C MET A 350 0.90 -3.24 12.84
N VAL A 351 0.37 -2.70 11.75
CA VAL A 351 1.08 -1.86 10.79
C VAL A 351 0.53 -0.44 10.91
N TYR A 352 1.40 0.52 11.19
CA TYR A 352 1.07 1.94 11.27
C TYR A 352 1.58 2.65 10.02
N THR A 353 0.67 3.13 9.17
CA THR A 353 1.03 3.86 7.94
C THR A 353 1.14 5.35 8.26
N VAL A 354 2.35 5.83 8.54
CA VAL A 354 2.60 7.21 8.96
C VAL A 354 3.86 7.75 8.28
N GLY A 355 3.92 9.06 8.03
CA GLY A 355 5.05 9.72 7.41
C GLY A 355 6.37 9.56 8.19
N ASN A 356 7.48 9.64 7.48
CA ASN A 356 8.82 9.39 8.02
C ASN A 356 9.27 10.40 9.10
N GLU A 357 8.60 11.54 9.23
CA GLU A 357 8.82 12.49 10.31
C GLU A 357 8.50 11.91 11.70
N GLN A 358 7.74 10.81 11.76
CA GLN A 358 7.37 10.11 12.99
C GLN A 358 8.23 8.87 13.29
N ASP A 359 9.29 8.60 12.52
CA ASP A 359 10.16 7.42 12.70
C ASP A 359 10.66 7.27 14.15
N TYR A 360 11.11 8.37 14.74
CA TYR A 360 11.58 8.38 16.13
C TYR A 360 10.47 8.08 17.12
N HIS A 361 9.28 8.64 16.94
CA HIS A 361 8.12 8.43 17.80
C HIS A 361 7.71 6.95 17.82
N PHE A 362 7.57 6.32 16.65
CA PHE A 362 7.21 4.90 16.56
C PHE A 362 8.29 3.98 17.12
N LYS A 363 9.58 4.30 16.92
CA LYS A 363 10.69 3.56 17.54
C LYS A 363 10.55 3.53 19.06
N VAL A 364 10.25 4.67 19.67
CA VAL A 364 10.02 4.81 21.11
C VAL A 364 8.79 4.06 21.57
N LEU A 365 7.65 4.25 20.87
CA LEU A 365 6.37 3.59 21.17
C LEU A 365 6.52 2.05 21.20
N PHE A 366 7.12 1.48 20.17
CA PHE A 366 7.30 0.03 20.05
C PHE A 366 8.22 -0.52 21.14
N LEU A 367 9.26 0.22 21.49
CA LEU A 367 10.17 -0.17 22.56
C LEU A 367 9.46 -0.15 23.92
N ILE A 368 8.66 0.87 24.21
CA ILE A 368 7.86 0.95 25.45
C ILE A 368 6.90 -0.23 25.56
N LEU A 369 6.14 -0.52 24.50
CA LEU A 369 5.21 -1.65 24.46
C LEU A 369 5.93 -3.01 24.66
N LYS A 370 7.13 -3.14 24.12
CA LYS A 370 7.97 -4.33 24.33
C LYS A 370 8.45 -4.44 25.78
N LYS A 371 8.93 -3.34 26.38
CA LYS A 371 9.34 -3.30 27.80
C LYS A 371 8.18 -3.57 28.75
N LEU A 372 6.97 -3.13 28.40
CA LEU A 372 5.74 -3.45 29.12
C LEU A 372 5.34 -4.94 28.99
N GLY A 373 6.01 -5.74 28.15
CA GLY A 373 5.84 -7.19 28.08
C GLY A 373 4.63 -7.65 27.27
N PHE A 374 4.18 -6.88 26.30
CA PHE A 374 3.12 -7.30 25.38
C PHE A 374 3.69 -8.15 24.24
N ASP A 375 3.26 -9.42 24.12
CA ASP A 375 3.78 -10.35 23.11
C ASP A 375 3.57 -9.90 21.67
N TRP A 376 2.45 -9.27 21.38
CA TRP A 376 2.13 -8.72 20.06
C TRP A 376 3.02 -7.54 19.64
N SER A 377 3.72 -6.93 20.59
CA SER A 377 4.66 -5.81 20.30
C SER A 377 5.83 -6.21 19.40
N LYS A 378 6.15 -7.51 19.30
CA LYS A 378 7.19 -8.05 18.42
C LYS A 378 6.84 -7.89 16.93
N ASN A 379 5.55 -7.79 16.63
CA ASN A 379 4.99 -7.73 15.28
C ASN A 379 4.42 -6.34 14.96
N LEU A 380 4.93 -5.29 15.61
CA LEU A 380 4.60 -3.92 15.27
C LEU A 380 5.50 -3.43 14.14
N PHE A 381 4.93 -2.77 13.17
CA PHE A 381 5.65 -2.23 12.03
C PHE A 381 5.22 -0.79 11.73
N HIS A 382 6.18 0.11 11.61
CA HIS A 382 5.95 1.46 11.08
C HIS A 382 6.17 1.42 9.58
N LEU A 383 5.09 1.47 8.80
CA LEU A 383 5.14 1.69 7.37
C LEU A 383 5.44 3.18 7.12
N SER A 384 6.71 3.50 7.34
CA SER A 384 7.26 4.84 7.13
C SER A 384 7.29 5.18 5.66
N TYR A 385 6.76 6.34 5.28
CA TYR A 385 6.75 6.76 3.88
C TYR A 385 7.26 8.19 3.70
N GLY A 386 7.90 8.43 2.54
CA GLY A 386 8.37 9.75 2.16
C GLY A 386 7.23 10.66 1.69
N MET A 387 7.49 11.96 1.61
CA MET A 387 6.49 12.96 1.19
C MET A 387 6.20 12.90 -0.31
N VAL A 388 5.03 13.42 -0.70
CA VAL A 388 4.67 13.69 -2.10
C VAL A 388 4.73 15.19 -2.33
N ASP A 389 5.47 15.58 -3.35
CA ASP A 389 5.60 16.98 -3.79
C ASP A 389 4.97 17.12 -5.18
N LEU A 390 4.55 18.33 -5.53
CA LEU A 390 4.12 18.71 -6.88
C LEU A 390 5.23 19.48 -7.61
N PRO A 391 5.27 19.48 -8.96
CA PRO A 391 6.25 20.25 -9.73
C PRO A 391 6.25 21.75 -9.42
N SER A 392 5.11 22.29 -9.00
CA SER A 392 4.96 23.69 -8.55
C SER A 392 5.61 23.97 -7.17
N GLY A 393 6.26 23.00 -6.55
CA GLY A 393 6.87 23.05 -5.22
C GLY A 393 6.06 22.31 -4.16
N LYS A 394 6.36 22.55 -2.85
CA LYS A 394 5.60 21.94 -1.75
C LYS A 394 4.11 22.19 -1.96
N MET A 395 3.27 21.22 -1.56
CA MET A 395 1.81 21.14 -1.64
C MET A 395 1.06 22.41 -1.17
N LYS A 396 1.44 23.59 -1.65
CA LYS A 396 0.75 24.85 -1.38
C LYS A 396 0.21 25.37 -2.69
N SER A 397 -1.11 25.58 -2.77
CA SER A 397 -1.71 26.38 -3.81
C SER A 397 -1.11 27.81 -3.79
N ARG A 398 -1.35 28.60 -4.83
CA ARG A 398 -0.94 30.02 -4.88
C ARG A 398 -1.43 30.83 -3.66
N GLU A 399 -2.45 30.35 -2.96
CA GLU A 399 -3.03 30.96 -1.74
C GLU A 399 -2.47 30.32 -0.44
N GLY A 400 -1.45 29.44 -0.49
CA GLY A 400 -0.87 28.80 0.69
C GLY A 400 -1.67 27.60 1.23
N THR A 401 -2.72 27.18 0.52
CA THR A 401 -3.56 26.02 0.87
C THR A 401 -2.97 24.72 0.31
N VAL A 402 -3.19 23.63 1.00
CA VAL A 402 -2.77 22.28 0.59
C VAL A 402 -3.73 21.79 -0.50
N VAL A 403 -3.24 21.03 -1.50
CA VAL A 403 -4.08 20.45 -2.57
C VAL A 403 -5.07 19.46 -1.95
N ASP A 404 -6.35 19.75 -2.09
CA ASP A 404 -7.48 18.94 -1.65
C ASP A 404 -7.50 17.61 -2.41
N ALA A 405 -7.82 16.53 -1.72
CA ALA A 405 -7.86 15.18 -2.32
C ALA A 405 -8.95 15.05 -3.39
N ASP A 406 -10.12 15.66 -3.17
CA ASP A 406 -11.23 15.59 -4.13
C ASP A 406 -10.92 16.45 -5.38
N ASP A 407 -10.34 17.64 -5.18
CA ASP A 407 -9.91 18.51 -6.29
C ASP A 407 -8.83 17.78 -7.14
N LEU A 408 -7.89 17.08 -6.49
CA LEU A 408 -6.89 16.26 -7.20
C LEU A 408 -7.51 15.11 -7.99
N MET A 409 -8.44 14.37 -7.40
CA MET A 409 -9.12 13.27 -8.10
C MET A 409 -9.93 13.76 -9.30
N GLN A 410 -10.55 14.95 -9.19
CA GLN A 410 -11.25 15.58 -10.30
C GLN A 410 -10.28 16.02 -11.40
N GLU A 411 -9.17 16.66 -11.07
CA GLU A 411 -8.13 17.05 -12.03
C GLU A 411 -7.59 15.85 -12.81
N MET A 412 -7.37 14.72 -12.13
CA MET A 412 -6.95 13.49 -12.78
C MET A 412 -8.00 12.94 -13.75
N THR A 413 -9.27 13.03 -13.37
CA THR A 413 -10.40 12.61 -14.22
C THR A 413 -10.50 13.50 -15.47
N ASP A 414 -10.38 14.81 -15.29
CA ASP A 414 -10.44 15.79 -16.39
C ASP A 414 -9.25 15.62 -17.35
N THR A 415 -8.05 15.35 -16.82
CA THR A 415 -6.86 15.06 -17.62
C THR A 415 -7.04 13.79 -18.45
N ALA A 416 -7.58 12.74 -17.84
CA ALA A 416 -7.89 11.49 -18.53
C ALA A 416 -8.97 11.68 -19.62
N GLN A 417 -9.99 12.49 -19.35
CA GLN A 417 -11.02 12.86 -20.33
C GLN A 417 -10.39 13.52 -21.56
N LYS A 418 -9.59 14.56 -21.35
CA LYS A 418 -8.93 15.29 -22.44
C LYS A 418 -8.12 14.37 -23.34
N ILE A 419 -7.28 13.51 -22.75
CA ILE A 419 -6.44 12.56 -23.51
C ILE A 419 -7.29 11.52 -24.25
N ALA A 420 -8.35 10.99 -23.61
CA ALA A 420 -9.22 9.99 -24.22
C ALA A 420 -10.05 10.57 -25.38
N GLU A 421 -10.49 11.81 -25.29
CA GLU A 421 -11.20 12.52 -26.36
C GLU A 421 -10.29 12.82 -27.55
N ASP A 422 -9.04 13.22 -27.32
CA ASP A 422 -8.04 13.44 -28.36
C ASP A 422 -7.73 12.16 -29.15
N LEU A 423 -7.83 10.98 -28.52
CA LEU A 423 -7.66 9.66 -29.17
C LEU A 423 -8.88 9.21 -30.02
N GLY A 424 -10.04 9.81 -29.83
CA GLY A 424 -11.21 9.74 -30.75
C GLY A 424 -11.88 8.38 -30.90
N LYS A 425 -11.85 7.48 -29.90
CA LYS A 425 -12.37 6.10 -30.00
C LYS A 425 -13.66 5.83 -29.20
N LEU A 426 -14.34 6.87 -28.72
CA LEU A 426 -15.42 6.73 -27.74
C LEU A 426 -16.84 6.97 -28.29
N ASP A 427 -17.04 6.91 -29.61
CA ASP A 427 -18.33 7.23 -30.26
C ASP A 427 -19.48 6.30 -29.83
N SER A 428 -19.15 5.06 -29.42
CA SER A 428 -20.15 4.05 -29.02
C SER A 428 -20.51 4.09 -27.52
N TYR A 429 -19.97 5.04 -26.73
CA TYR A 429 -20.20 5.12 -25.28
C TYR A 429 -21.27 6.14 -24.93
N SER A 430 -22.14 5.81 -23.97
CA SER A 430 -23.03 6.81 -23.36
C SER A 430 -22.23 7.85 -22.56
N PRO A 431 -22.81 9.03 -22.24
CA PRO A 431 -22.15 10.01 -21.36
C PRO A 431 -21.75 9.44 -20.00
N GLU A 432 -22.58 8.58 -19.41
CA GLU A 432 -22.32 7.94 -18.11
C GLU A 432 -21.16 6.94 -18.21
N GLU A 433 -21.11 6.14 -19.29
CA GLU A 433 -20.00 5.21 -19.54
C GLU A 433 -18.69 5.97 -19.74
N LYS A 434 -18.70 7.09 -20.47
CA LYS A 434 -17.54 7.97 -20.65
C LYS A 434 -17.06 8.53 -19.31
N ALA A 435 -17.95 9.10 -18.50
CA ALA A 435 -17.60 9.64 -17.18
C ALA A 435 -16.98 8.58 -16.27
N LYS A 436 -17.55 7.38 -16.24
CA LYS A 436 -17.00 6.24 -15.48
C LYS A 436 -15.62 5.82 -16.01
N LEU A 437 -15.43 5.79 -17.32
CA LEU A 437 -14.16 5.45 -17.95
C LEU A 437 -13.07 6.48 -17.59
N TYR A 438 -13.37 7.78 -17.72
CA TYR A 438 -12.42 8.85 -17.38
C TYR A 438 -11.99 8.79 -15.92
N SER A 439 -12.95 8.60 -15.00
CA SER A 439 -12.65 8.41 -13.58
C SER A 439 -11.79 7.14 -13.34
N THR A 440 -12.10 6.02 -14.01
CA THR A 440 -11.33 4.78 -13.89
C THR A 440 -9.89 4.96 -14.35
N ILE A 441 -9.67 5.66 -15.46
CA ILE A 441 -8.33 5.94 -16.01
C ILE A 441 -7.59 6.93 -15.11
N GLY A 442 -8.21 8.05 -14.76
CA GLY A 442 -7.60 9.11 -13.96
C GLY A 442 -7.19 8.63 -12.56
N LEU A 443 -8.09 7.93 -11.85
CA LEU A 443 -7.79 7.34 -10.56
C LEU A 443 -6.77 6.20 -10.67
N GLY A 444 -6.85 5.39 -11.73
CA GLY A 444 -5.86 4.35 -12.01
C GLY A 444 -4.45 4.92 -12.20
N ALA A 445 -4.34 6.02 -12.94
CA ALA A 445 -3.10 6.75 -13.15
C ALA A 445 -2.51 7.28 -11.83
N LEU A 446 -3.32 7.99 -11.03
CA LEU A 446 -2.93 8.52 -9.72
C LEU A 446 -2.42 7.44 -8.78
N LYS A 447 -3.22 6.39 -8.59
CA LYS A 447 -2.92 5.30 -7.67
C LYS A 447 -1.66 4.54 -8.09
N TYR A 448 -1.57 4.18 -9.35
CA TYR A 448 -0.41 3.47 -9.87
C TYR A 448 0.88 4.29 -9.75
N TYR A 449 0.84 5.58 -10.08
CA TYR A 449 2.00 6.47 -9.98
C TYR A 449 2.54 6.54 -8.56
N ILE A 450 1.66 6.59 -7.58
CA ILE A 450 2.02 6.62 -6.15
C ILE A 450 2.55 5.25 -5.69
N LEU A 451 1.86 4.15 -6.06
CA LEU A 451 2.13 2.82 -5.51
C LEU A 451 3.28 2.08 -6.18
N LYS A 452 3.67 2.44 -7.42
CA LYS A 452 4.83 1.84 -8.10
C LYS A 452 6.18 2.23 -7.49
N VAL A 453 6.21 3.27 -6.64
CA VAL A 453 7.40 3.79 -6.00
C VAL A 453 7.54 3.21 -4.60
N ASP A 454 8.76 2.82 -4.22
CA ASP A 454 9.06 2.35 -2.87
C ASP A 454 8.50 3.33 -1.81
N PRO A 455 7.78 2.86 -0.78
CA PRO A 455 7.17 3.72 0.22
C PRO A 455 8.14 4.73 0.85
N LYS A 456 9.39 4.35 1.12
CA LYS A 456 10.39 5.23 1.76
C LYS A 456 10.87 6.37 0.88
N LYS A 457 10.67 6.29 -0.43
CA LYS A 457 11.12 7.33 -1.38
C LYS A 457 10.13 8.49 -1.43
N ARG A 458 10.64 9.72 -1.58
CA ARG A 458 9.82 10.88 -1.95
C ARG A 458 9.34 10.74 -3.38
N ILE A 459 8.17 11.28 -3.65
CA ILE A 459 7.55 11.31 -4.98
C ILE A 459 7.40 12.76 -5.42
N LEU A 460 7.82 13.07 -6.63
CA LEU A 460 7.39 14.25 -7.35
C LEU A 460 6.23 13.81 -8.26
N PHE A 461 4.99 14.15 -7.87
CA PHE A 461 3.80 13.75 -8.60
C PHE A 461 3.52 14.72 -9.73
N ASN A 462 3.51 14.21 -10.97
CA ASN A 462 3.16 14.94 -12.17
C ASN A 462 1.86 14.37 -12.76
N PRO A 463 0.72 15.10 -12.73
CA PRO A 463 -0.55 14.63 -13.26
C PRO A 463 -0.47 14.21 -14.74
N GLU A 464 0.15 15.03 -15.60
CA GLU A 464 0.23 14.77 -17.04
C GLU A 464 1.03 13.50 -17.37
N GLU A 465 2.21 13.32 -16.74
CA GLU A 465 3.02 12.11 -16.93
C GLU A 465 2.34 10.85 -16.41
N SER A 466 1.52 10.97 -15.37
CA SER A 466 0.86 9.82 -14.75
C SER A 466 -0.22 9.20 -15.64
N VAL A 467 -0.85 10.00 -16.51
CA VAL A 467 -1.95 9.58 -17.41
C VAL A 467 -1.46 9.11 -18.78
N ASP A 468 -0.16 9.12 -19.03
CA ASP A 468 0.42 8.66 -20.31
C ASP A 468 0.05 7.19 -20.59
N PHE A 469 -0.37 6.91 -21.82
CA PHE A 469 -0.67 5.57 -22.34
C PHE A 469 0.58 4.80 -22.80
N ALA A 470 1.75 5.37 -22.64
CA ALA A 470 3.03 4.75 -22.89
C ALA A 470 3.87 4.68 -21.60
N GLY A 471 4.79 3.73 -21.55
CA GLY A 471 5.70 3.58 -20.43
C GLY A 471 5.10 2.92 -19.18
N ASN A 472 5.70 3.18 -18.03
CA ASN A 472 5.32 2.53 -16.75
C ASN A 472 4.21 3.34 -16.05
N THR A 473 2.97 3.23 -16.56
CA THR A 473 1.80 3.97 -16.07
C THR A 473 0.59 3.05 -15.87
N GLY A 474 -0.35 3.48 -15.02
CA GLY A 474 -1.62 2.77 -14.82
C GLY A 474 -2.43 2.62 -16.12
N PRO A 475 -2.64 3.71 -16.90
CA PRO A 475 -3.35 3.65 -18.17
C PRO A 475 -2.75 2.69 -19.20
N PHE A 476 -1.43 2.55 -19.29
CA PHE A 476 -0.78 1.56 -20.14
C PHE A 476 -1.19 0.13 -19.79
N ILE A 477 -1.25 -0.19 -18.51
CA ILE A 477 -1.66 -1.51 -18.01
C ILE A 477 -3.16 -1.72 -18.26
N GLN A 478 -4.00 -0.71 -17.95
CA GLN A 478 -5.44 -0.72 -18.19
C GLN A 478 -5.78 -0.91 -19.68
N TYR A 479 -5.05 -0.24 -20.56
CA TYR A 479 -5.21 -0.39 -22.01
C TYR A 479 -4.88 -1.79 -22.48
N THR A 480 -3.83 -2.41 -21.94
CA THR A 480 -3.49 -3.81 -22.27
C THR A 480 -4.58 -4.77 -21.79
N TYR A 481 -5.12 -4.55 -20.59
CA TYR A 481 -6.27 -5.32 -20.10
C TYR A 481 -7.48 -5.21 -21.05
N ALA A 482 -7.88 -4.00 -21.41
CA ALA A 482 -9.00 -3.76 -22.33
C ALA A 482 -8.76 -4.38 -23.72
N ARG A 483 -7.52 -4.37 -24.23
CA ARG A 483 -7.11 -5.06 -25.44
C ARG A 483 -7.34 -6.57 -25.35
N ILE A 484 -6.94 -7.19 -24.25
CA ILE A 484 -7.17 -8.62 -24.00
C ILE A 484 -8.67 -8.92 -23.96
N GLN A 485 -9.46 -8.10 -23.26
CA GLN A 485 -10.91 -8.27 -23.24
C GLN A 485 -11.53 -8.18 -24.65
N SER A 486 -10.99 -7.35 -25.52
CA SER A 486 -11.40 -7.29 -26.93
C SER A 486 -11.06 -8.59 -27.71
N ILE A 487 -9.90 -9.21 -27.44
CA ILE A 487 -9.52 -10.49 -28.02
C ILE A 487 -10.50 -11.58 -27.58
N ILE A 488 -10.80 -11.66 -26.29
CA ILE A 488 -11.73 -12.65 -25.72
C ILE A 488 -13.12 -12.49 -26.34
N ARG A 489 -13.65 -11.27 -26.43
CA ARG A 489 -14.96 -11.01 -27.07
C ARG A 489 -15.01 -11.36 -28.56
N LYS A 490 -13.89 -11.28 -29.26
CA LYS A 490 -13.79 -11.64 -30.71
C LYS A 490 -13.52 -13.11 -30.94
N ALA A 491 -13.15 -13.87 -29.91
CA ALA A 491 -12.97 -15.32 -30.02
C ALA A 491 -14.34 -15.97 -30.18
N ASN A 492 -14.63 -16.40 -31.40
CA ASN A 492 -15.91 -17.02 -31.80
C ASN A 492 -15.82 -18.55 -31.83
N PHE A 493 -14.97 -19.15 -31.02
CA PHE A 493 -14.76 -20.59 -30.88
C PHE A 493 -14.67 -20.96 -29.40
N ASP A 494 -14.90 -22.23 -29.08
CA ASP A 494 -14.77 -22.73 -27.72
C ASP A 494 -13.29 -22.88 -27.34
N PHE A 495 -12.88 -22.16 -26.29
CA PHE A 495 -11.55 -22.24 -25.70
C PHE A 495 -11.59 -22.63 -24.21
N SER A 496 -12.67 -23.29 -23.77
CA SER A 496 -12.82 -23.74 -22.36
C SER A 496 -11.95 -24.94 -22.03
N ASN A 497 -11.78 -25.86 -22.98
CA ASN A 497 -11.01 -27.08 -22.78
C ASN A 497 -9.50 -26.84 -22.78
N LYS A 498 -8.72 -27.67 -22.03
CA LYS A 498 -7.25 -27.62 -22.09
C LYS A 498 -6.79 -27.85 -23.55
N SER A 499 -5.95 -26.96 -24.06
CA SER A 499 -5.30 -27.12 -25.34
C SER A 499 -4.40 -28.37 -25.33
N LYS A 500 -4.32 -29.04 -26.47
CA LYS A 500 -3.43 -30.20 -26.72
C LYS A 500 -2.08 -29.79 -27.31
N MET A 501 -1.72 -28.51 -27.16
CA MET A 501 -0.44 -28.00 -27.63
C MET A 501 0.71 -28.69 -26.86
N VAL A 502 1.80 -29.00 -27.55
CA VAL A 502 2.94 -29.75 -27.02
C VAL A 502 4.27 -28.99 -27.12
N VAL A 503 4.32 -27.91 -27.89
CA VAL A 503 5.53 -27.07 -28.06
C VAL A 503 5.18 -25.61 -27.91
N LEU A 504 5.88 -24.92 -27.04
CA LEU A 504 5.72 -23.50 -26.79
C LEU A 504 6.60 -22.66 -27.70
N HIS A 505 6.05 -21.57 -28.22
CA HIS A 505 6.88 -20.48 -28.75
C HIS A 505 7.64 -19.81 -27.60
N GLU A 506 8.84 -19.30 -27.85
CA GLU A 506 9.65 -18.63 -26.82
C GLU A 506 8.86 -17.56 -26.04
N LYS A 507 8.08 -16.73 -26.74
CA LYS A 507 7.26 -15.67 -26.11
C LYS A 507 6.08 -16.21 -25.29
N GLU A 508 5.53 -17.35 -25.64
CA GLU A 508 4.53 -18.05 -24.85
C GLU A 508 5.14 -18.58 -23.55
N LYS A 509 6.32 -19.19 -23.65
CA LYS A 509 7.07 -19.72 -22.52
C LYS A 509 7.48 -18.62 -21.52
N GLU A 510 8.04 -17.49 -22.00
CA GLU A 510 8.40 -16.35 -21.16
C GLU A 510 7.18 -15.77 -20.42
N LEU A 511 6.02 -15.72 -21.05
CA LEU A 511 4.81 -15.23 -20.44
C LEU A 511 4.27 -16.19 -19.36
N VAL A 512 4.36 -17.51 -19.56
CA VAL A 512 4.00 -18.50 -18.53
C VAL A 512 4.95 -18.42 -17.33
N LYS A 513 6.26 -18.24 -17.55
CA LYS A 513 7.24 -18.01 -16.49
C LYS A 513 6.91 -16.76 -15.66
N GLN A 514 6.50 -15.68 -16.32
CA GLN A 514 6.11 -14.46 -15.63
C GLN A 514 4.87 -14.67 -14.75
N LEU A 515 3.90 -15.46 -15.22
CA LEU A 515 2.74 -15.84 -14.39
C LEU A 515 3.13 -16.70 -13.18
N GLU A 516 4.11 -17.60 -13.33
CA GLU A 516 4.60 -18.45 -12.23
C GLU A 516 5.12 -17.65 -11.03
N LEU A 517 5.63 -16.45 -11.26
CA LEU A 517 6.16 -15.59 -10.20
C LEU A 517 5.06 -14.94 -9.33
N PHE A 518 3.83 -14.86 -9.81
CA PHE A 518 2.78 -14.07 -9.17
C PHE A 518 2.52 -14.42 -7.70
N PRO A 519 2.39 -15.71 -7.31
CA PRO A 519 2.20 -16.08 -5.90
C PRO A 519 3.34 -15.62 -4.99
N GLU A 520 4.59 -15.76 -5.45
CA GLU A 520 5.77 -15.34 -4.70
C GLU A 520 5.84 -13.82 -4.57
N VAL A 521 5.47 -13.09 -5.60
CA VAL A 521 5.42 -11.61 -5.57
C VAL A 521 4.44 -11.12 -4.50
N ILE A 522 3.27 -11.75 -4.37
CA ILE A 522 2.31 -11.41 -3.31
C ILE A 522 2.92 -11.64 -1.92
N GLN A 523 3.56 -12.80 -1.69
CA GLN A 523 4.19 -13.10 -0.41
C GLN A 523 5.33 -12.11 -0.09
N ASN A 524 6.17 -11.80 -1.07
CA ASN A 524 7.27 -10.84 -0.92
C ASN A 524 6.74 -9.42 -0.67
N ALA A 525 5.70 -9.00 -1.37
CA ALA A 525 5.07 -7.69 -1.18
C ALA A 525 4.44 -7.58 0.22
N ALA A 526 3.81 -8.65 0.73
CA ALA A 526 3.27 -8.71 2.08
C ALA A 526 4.38 -8.65 3.13
N GLN A 527 5.44 -9.44 2.98
CA GLN A 527 6.55 -9.50 3.92
C GLN A 527 7.29 -8.16 4.05
N HIS A 528 7.47 -7.45 2.91
CA HIS A 528 8.16 -6.17 2.87
C HIS A 528 7.23 -4.95 3.02
N HIS A 529 5.92 -5.17 3.15
CA HIS A 529 4.90 -4.12 3.19
C HIS A 529 5.04 -3.13 2.02
N SER A 530 5.32 -3.66 0.81
CA SER A 530 5.68 -2.86 -0.36
C SER A 530 4.75 -3.13 -1.56
N PRO A 531 3.73 -2.30 -1.77
CA PRO A 531 2.90 -2.38 -2.98
C PRO A 531 3.68 -2.22 -4.28
N ALA A 532 4.84 -1.54 -4.23
CA ALA A 532 5.68 -1.32 -5.40
C ALA A 532 6.19 -2.62 -6.04
N LEU A 533 6.40 -3.67 -5.26
CA LEU A 533 6.79 -4.98 -5.79
C LEU A 533 5.70 -5.55 -6.71
N LEU A 534 4.44 -5.46 -6.28
CA LEU A 534 3.30 -5.92 -7.07
C LEU A 534 3.03 -5.02 -8.28
N ALA A 535 3.11 -3.70 -8.12
CA ALA A 535 2.91 -2.76 -9.22
C ALA A 535 3.93 -2.96 -10.34
N ASN A 536 5.21 -3.10 -9.99
CA ASN A 536 6.28 -3.32 -10.98
C ASN A 536 6.19 -4.70 -11.63
N PHE A 537 5.84 -5.75 -10.88
CA PHE A 537 5.54 -7.06 -11.45
C PHE A 537 4.42 -6.99 -12.50
N THR A 538 3.34 -6.26 -12.21
CA THR A 538 2.22 -6.12 -13.14
C THR A 538 2.65 -5.41 -14.43
N TYR A 539 3.50 -4.41 -14.32
CA TYR A 539 4.07 -3.74 -15.49
C TYR A 539 4.95 -4.68 -16.33
N ASP A 540 5.80 -5.48 -15.67
CA ASP A 540 6.66 -6.44 -16.37
C ASP A 540 5.83 -7.53 -17.06
N LEU A 541 4.78 -8.04 -16.42
CA LEU A 541 3.81 -8.97 -17.03
C LEU A 541 3.17 -8.37 -18.29
N VAL A 542 2.75 -7.11 -18.22
CA VAL A 542 2.16 -6.40 -19.36
C VAL A 542 3.17 -6.17 -20.49
N ARG A 543 4.42 -5.89 -20.18
CA ARG A 543 5.48 -5.78 -21.19
C ARG A 543 5.72 -7.10 -21.92
N GLU A 544 5.80 -8.20 -21.19
CA GLU A 544 5.96 -9.53 -21.79
C GLU A 544 4.73 -9.91 -22.61
N TYR A 545 3.52 -9.59 -22.14
CA TYR A 545 2.31 -9.79 -22.92
C TYR A 545 2.31 -8.98 -24.23
N ASN A 546 2.70 -7.72 -24.21
CA ASN A 546 2.79 -6.90 -25.42
C ASN A 546 3.87 -7.43 -26.39
N SER A 547 4.98 -7.96 -25.88
CA SER A 547 5.99 -8.66 -26.69
C SER A 547 5.44 -9.93 -27.35
N PHE A 548 4.71 -10.74 -26.59
CA PHE A 548 3.99 -11.92 -27.10
C PHE A 548 2.96 -11.53 -28.18
N TYR A 549 2.11 -10.52 -27.90
CA TYR A 549 1.08 -10.05 -28.82
C TYR A 549 1.64 -9.58 -30.18
N GLN A 550 2.85 -9.00 -30.17
CA GLN A 550 3.52 -8.56 -31.39
C GLN A 550 4.21 -9.71 -32.15
N ALA A 551 4.68 -10.73 -31.44
CA ALA A 551 5.49 -11.80 -32.00
C ALA A 551 4.67 -12.91 -32.65
N VAL A 552 3.46 -13.19 -32.14
CA VAL A 552 2.64 -14.31 -32.61
C VAL A 552 1.19 -13.91 -32.90
N PRO A 553 0.57 -14.45 -33.97
CA PRO A 553 -0.85 -14.22 -34.19
C PRO A 553 -1.67 -14.95 -33.11
N ILE A 554 -2.70 -14.30 -32.55
CA ILE A 554 -3.61 -14.92 -31.59
C ILE A 554 -4.86 -15.44 -32.30
N LEU A 555 -5.75 -14.56 -32.72
CA LEU A 555 -6.98 -14.95 -33.44
C LEU A 555 -6.72 -15.32 -34.91
N GLY A 556 -5.65 -14.83 -35.50
CA GLY A 556 -5.22 -15.14 -36.86
C GLY A 556 -4.41 -16.44 -36.99
N GLU A 557 -4.15 -17.18 -35.91
CA GLU A 557 -3.48 -18.47 -35.93
C GLU A 557 -4.39 -19.50 -36.64
N GLU A 558 -3.81 -20.33 -37.51
CA GLU A 558 -4.53 -21.36 -38.25
C GLU A 558 -4.68 -22.65 -37.42
N ASP A 559 -3.66 -23.02 -36.66
CA ASP A 559 -3.68 -24.16 -35.75
C ASP A 559 -4.63 -23.87 -34.57
N LEU A 560 -5.72 -24.64 -34.51
CA LEU A 560 -6.77 -24.45 -33.51
C LEU A 560 -6.24 -24.64 -32.07
N GLU A 561 -5.33 -25.57 -31.81
CA GLU A 561 -4.80 -25.84 -30.50
C GLU A 561 -3.91 -24.68 -30.01
N LYS A 562 -3.09 -24.14 -30.88
CA LYS A 562 -2.30 -22.93 -30.59
C LYS A 562 -3.21 -21.73 -30.38
N LYS A 563 -4.24 -21.57 -31.18
CA LYS A 563 -5.23 -20.49 -31.04
C LYS A 563 -5.94 -20.55 -29.68
N ILE A 564 -6.42 -21.73 -29.28
CA ILE A 564 -7.04 -21.99 -27.98
C ILE A 564 -6.07 -21.60 -26.85
N PHE A 565 -4.84 -22.11 -26.89
CA PHE A 565 -3.82 -21.84 -25.89
C PHE A 565 -3.55 -20.33 -25.76
N ARG A 566 -3.35 -19.61 -26.86
CA ARG A 566 -3.05 -18.17 -26.87
C ARG A 566 -4.18 -17.31 -26.33
N VAL A 567 -5.44 -17.70 -26.59
CA VAL A 567 -6.60 -17.03 -26.00
C VAL A 567 -6.69 -17.31 -24.50
N GLN A 568 -6.47 -18.55 -24.07
CA GLN A 568 -6.43 -18.92 -22.65
C GLN A 568 -5.30 -18.19 -21.90
N LEU A 569 -4.11 -18.14 -22.51
CA LEU A 569 -2.95 -17.43 -21.94
C LEU A 569 -3.24 -15.93 -21.81
N SER A 570 -3.81 -15.32 -22.84
CA SER A 570 -4.24 -13.93 -22.81
C SER A 570 -5.26 -13.67 -21.69
N LYS A 571 -6.27 -14.55 -21.56
CA LYS A 571 -7.27 -14.47 -20.50
C LYS A 571 -6.61 -14.53 -19.11
N LYS A 572 -5.69 -15.47 -18.89
CA LYS A 572 -5.01 -15.60 -17.60
C LYS A 572 -4.15 -14.40 -17.26
N VAL A 573 -3.51 -13.78 -18.24
CA VAL A 573 -2.80 -12.51 -18.06
C VAL A 573 -3.76 -11.40 -17.62
N ALA A 574 -4.92 -11.28 -18.27
CA ALA A 574 -5.94 -10.31 -17.88
C ALA A 574 -6.45 -10.54 -16.44
N ASP A 575 -6.73 -11.80 -16.07
CA ASP A 575 -7.15 -12.18 -14.72
C ASP A 575 -6.08 -11.78 -13.68
N THR A 576 -4.80 -12.00 -13.99
CA THR A 576 -3.67 -11.64 -13.12
C THR A 576 -3.48 -10.13 -13.01
N ILE A 577 -3.67 -9.37 -14.10
CA ILE A 577 -3.67 -7.90 -14.08
C ILE A 577 -4.80 -7.39 -13.17
N ALA A 578 -6.02 -7.91 -13.36
CA ALA A 578 -7.18 -7.50 -12.56
C ALA A 578 -6.98 -7.84 -11.06
N ALA A 579 -6.46 -9.04 -10.74
CA ALA A 579 -6.13 -9.44 -9.39
C ALA A 579 -5.07 -8.52 -8.76
N SER A 580 -3.97 -8.25 -9.47
CA SER A 580 -2.92 -7.33 -9.00
C SER A 580 -3.45 -5.93 -8.76
N PHE A 581 -4.23 -5.39 -9.68
CA PHE A 581 -4.79 -4.05 -9.59
C PHE A 581 -5.83 -3.94 -8.47
N SER A 582 -6.61 -4.98 -8.22
CA SER A 582 -7.55 -5.00 -7.09
C SER A 582 -6.84 -4.85 -5.75
N LEU A 583 -5.66 -5.48 -5.57
CA LEU A 583 -4.83 -5.34 -4.36
C LEU A 583 -4.21 -3.94 -4.23
N LEU A 584 -4.06 -3.22 -5.34
CA LEU A 584 -3.63 -1.82 -5.38
C LEU A 584 -4.83 -0.84 -5.29
N GLY A 585 -6.05 -1.34 -5.17
CA GLY A 585 -7.26 -0.52 -5.20
C GLY A 585 -7.53 0.15 -6.54
N ILE A 586 -7.03 -0.41 -7.65
CA ILE A 586 -7.16 0.12 -9.01
C ILE A 586 -8.19 -0.70 -9.80
N ASN A 587 -9.11 -0.03 -10.46
CA ASN A 587 -10.08 -0.67 -11.34
C ASN A 587 -9.51 -0.80 -12.77
N VAL A 588 -9.94 -1.84 -13.47
CA VAL A 588 -9.62 -2.06 -14.89
C VAL A 588 -10.88 -1.92 -15.76
N PRO A 589 -10.83 -1.22 -16.90
CA PRO A 589 -11.99 -1.05 -17.78
C PRO A 589 -12.07 -2.21 -18.80
N GLU A 590 -13.28 -2.70 -19.05
CA GLU A 590 -13.54 -3.74 -20.05
C GLU A 590 -13.27 -3.28 -21.50
N ARG A 591 -13.37 -1.97 -21.73
CA ARG A 591 -13.14 -1.30 -23.02
C ARG A 591 -12.39 0.01 -22.78
N MET A 592 -11.60 0.39 -23.75
CA MET A 592 -10.82 1.62 -23.68
C MET A 592 -10.50 2.12 -25.09
#